data_810352256d1355192f038deb37c3ffe4
#
_entry.id   810352256d1355192f038deb37c3ffe4
#
_cell.length_a   1.000
_cell.length_b   1.000
_cell.length_c   1.000
_cell.angle_alpha   90.00
_cell.angle_beta   90.00
_cell.angle_gamma   90.00
#
_symmetry.space_group_name_H-M   'P 1'
#
loop_
_entity.id
_entity.type
_entity.pdbx_description
1 polymer ?
#
loop_
_entity_poly.entity_id
_entity_poly.type
_entity_poly.pdbx_seq_one_letter_code
_entity_poly.pdbx_strand_id
1 'polypeptide(L)'
;MRRADRLFRIIQVLRRKRRPVTAQEIAEELEASVRTIYRDIAQLMADRVPIRGEAGIGYVLDGGFDMPPLMLTADEIEAVMLGAQWVMSRGDAALTRAAGDLVAKIGAVIPEHLRPILLEPAGAAPPALPDAAHDVIDMARVRTAIRSQGKIRLTYCDEKGSETVRIVWPIAVSYWERVRLIVAWCELRQGFRHFRTDRIGAYEFLESRYTAPRARLKAQWQKELLAQQTVGQGVHGHL
;
A
#
# COMPACT_ATOMS: atom_id res chain seq x y z
N MET A 1 10.05 25.89 -17.38
CA MET A 1 9.52 25.44 -16.07
C MET A 1 9.70 26.51 -15.02
N ARG A 2 8.68 26.87 -14.22
CA ARG A 2 8.80 27.85 -13.13
C ARG A 2 9.70 27.28 -12.01
N ARG A 3 10.38 28.16 -11.28
CA ARG A 3 11.33 27.74 -10.22
C ARG A 3 10.64 26.88 -9.13
N ALA A 4 9.46 27.29 -8.68
CA ALA A 4 8.71 26.55 -7.65
C ALA A 4 8.37 25.11 -8.11
N ASP A 5 7.91 24.94 -9.34
CA ASP A 5 7.59 23.63 -9.94
C ASP A 5 8.83 22.72 -9.99
N ARG A 6 10.01 23.33 -10.28
CA ARG A 6 11.26 22.57 -10.33
C ARG A 6 11.73 22.13 -8.95
N LEU A 7 11.66 22.99 -7.93
CA LEU A 7 11.99 22.64 -6.55
C LEU A 7 11.13 21.46 -6.08
N PHE A 8 9.84 21.51 -6.36
CA PHE A 8 8.93 20.43 -6.03
C PHE A 8 9.29 19.12 -6.76
N ARG A 9 9.57 19.18 -8.05
CA ARG A 9 9.97 17.99 -8.83
C ARG A 9 11.28 17.37 -8.33
N ILE A 10 12.25 18.15 -7.89
CA ILE A 10 13.47 17.64 -7.25
C ILE A 10 13.13 16.80 -6.03
N ILE A 11 12.26 17.28 -5.14
CA ILE A 11 11.81 16.53 -3.96
C ILE A 11 11.13 15.20 -4.40
N GLN A 12 10.30 15.22 -5.42
CA GLN A 12 9.63 14.02 -5.94
C GLN A 12 10.62 12.98 -6.51
N VAL A 13 11.63 13.42 -7.25
CA VAL A 13 12.69 12.53 -7.77
C VAL A 13 13.43 11.86 -6.62
N LEU A 14 13.88 12.62 -5.62
CA LEU A 14 14.58 12.09 -4.45
C LEU A 14 13.71 11.11 -3.65
N ARG A 15 12.43 11.42 -3.48
CA ARG A 15 11.47 10.55 -2.78
C ARG A 15 11.25 9.21 -3.49
N ARG A 16 11.10 9.23 -4.81
CA ARG A 16 10.83 8.04 -5.62
C ARG A 16 12.02 7.08 -5.69
N LYS A 17 13.23 7.62 -5.84
CA LYS A 17 14.43 6.81 -6.05
C LYS A 17 14.89 6.08 -4.79
N ARG A 18 14.67 6.58 -3.60
CA ARG A 18 15.08 5.98 -2.29
C ARG A 18 16.55 5.54 -2.22
N ARG A 19 17.40 6.06 -3.09
CA ARG A 19 18.85 5.89 -3.16
C ARG A 19 19.49 7.24 -3.42
N PRO A 20 20.79 7.41 -3.18
CA PRO A 20 21.49 8.62 -3.60
C PRO A 20 21.30 8.86 -5.11
N VAL A 21 20.90 10.08 -5.47
CA VAL A 21 20.65 10.53 -6.84
C VAL A 21 21.59 11.70 -7.12
N THR A 22 22.36 11.62 -8.20
CA THR A 22 23.30 12.69 -8.56
C THR A 22 22.55 13.89 -9.13
N ALA A 23 23.17 15.08 -9.00
CA ALA A 23 22.62 16.29 -9.64
C ALA A 23 22.50 16.13 -11.17
N GLN A 24 23.37 15.32 -11.77
CA GLN A 24 23.32 14.99 -13.19
C GLN A 24 22.04 14.21 -13.53
N GLU A 25 21.72 13.14 -12.80
CA GLU A 25 20.49 12.34 -13.00
C GLU A 25 19.23 13.18 -12.85
N ILE A 26 19.23 14.11 -11.86
CA ILE A 26 18.11 15.03 -11.65
C ILE A 26 17.99 16.03 -12.79
N ALA A 27 19.12 16.54 -13.27
CA ALA A 27 19.16 17.51 -14.37
C ALA A 27 18.63 16.91 -15.69
N GLU A 28 19.01 15.68 -15.99
CA GLU A 28 18.52 14.92 -17.14
C GLU A 28 17.01 14.69 -17.06
N GLU A 29 16.51 14.24 -15.91
CA GLU A 29 15.08 13.96 -15.71
C GLU A 29 14.21 15.23 -15.76
N LEU A 30 14.74 16.37 -15.31
CA LEU A 30 14.00 17.63 -15.25
C LEU A 30 14.30 18.58 -16.43
N GLU A 31 15.12 18.14 -17.40
CA GLU A 31 15.55 18.94 -18.53
C GLU A 31 16.12 20.30 -18.09
N ALA A 32 16.96 20.29 -17.05
CA ALA A 32 17.55 21.47 -16.45
C ALA A 32 19.08 21.38 -16.45
N SER A 33 19.79 22.53 -16.28
CA SER A 33 21.24 22.46 -16.13
C SER A 33 21.64 21.95 -14.75
N VAL A 34 22.72 21.17 -14.68
CA VAL A 34 23.29 20.66 -13.41
C VAL A 34 23.56 21.77 -12.39
N ARG A 35 24.08 22.93 -12.88
CA ARG A 35 24.29 24.12 -12.04
C ARG A 35 22.98 24.63 -11.42
N THR A 36 21.87 24.57 -12.15
CA THR A 36 20.56 24.96 -11.64
C THR A 36 20.12 24.01 -10.56
N ILE A 37 20.29 22.68 -10.75
CA ILE A 37 19.93 21.67 -9.75
C ILE A 37 20.72 21.84 -8.47
N TYR A 38 22.04 22.06 -8.52
CA TYR A 38 22.84 22.35 -7.32
C TYR A 38 22.32 23.55 -6.53
N ARG A 39 22.01 24.65 -7.23
CA ARG A 39 21.46 25.85 -6.58
C ARG A 39 20.10 25.59 -5.95
N ASP A 40 19.25 24.83 -6.62
CA ASP A 40 17.91 24.53 -6.16
C ASP A 40 17.94 23.55 -4.97
N ILE A 41 18.85 22.57 -4.96
CA ILE A 41 19.06 21.67 -3.81
C ILE A 41 19.60 22.45 -2.62
N ALA A 42 20.56 23.34 -2.81
CA ALA A 42 21.08 24.21 -1.74
C ALA A 42 19.97 25.08 -1.12
N GLN A 43 19.04 25.59 -1.95
CA GLN A 43 17.88 26.33 -1.47
C GLN A 43 16.94 25.43 -0.65
N LEU A 44 16.62 24.23 -1.13
CA LEU A 44 15.78 23.28 -0.40
C LEU A 44 16.39 22.91 0.96
N MET A 45 17.70 22.70 1.03
CA MET A 45 18.40 22.45 2.29
C MET A 45 18.36 23.67 3.23
N ALA A 46 18.51 24.88 2.70
CA ALA A 46 18.36 26.14 3.46
C ALA A 46 16.93 26.30 3.99
N ASP A 47 15.93 25.87 3.23
CA ASP A 47 14.52 25.85 3.61
C ASP A 47 14.16 24.66 4.54
N ARG A 48 15.17 23.99 5.12
CA ARG A 48 15.05 22.86 6.06
C ARG A 48 14.42 21.60 5.48
N VAL A 49 14.41 21.44 4.18
CA VAL A 49 14.09 20.14 3.58
C VAL A 49 15.21 19.16 3.93
N PRO A 50 14.95 18.01 4.55
CA PRO A 50 16.00 17.11 5.04
C PRO A 50 16.62 16.31 3.90
N ILE A 51 17.36 17.01 3.05
CA ILE A 51 18.16 16.42 1.99
C ILE A 51 19.57 16.22 2.54
N ARG A 52 20.10 15.00 2.46
CA ARG A 52 21.50 14.68 2.74
C ARG A 52 22.23 14.35 1.46
N GLY A 53 23.50 14.63 1.42
CA GLY A 53 24.38 14.31 0.31
C GLY A 53 25.28 15.44 -0.09
N GLU A 54 26.18 15.12 -1.01
CA GLU A 54 27.22 16.02 -1.51
C GLU A 54 27.31 15.98 -3.03
N ALA A 55 27.87 17.04 -3.59
CA ALA A 55 28.16 17.11 -5.01
C ALA A 55 29.07 15.95 -5.45
N GLY A 56 28.70 15.24 -6.50
CA GLY A 56 29.44 14.08 -7.02
C GLY A 56 29.07 12.72 -6.38
N ILE A 57 28.58 12.70 -5.14
CA ILE A 57 28.16 11.47 -4.46
C ILE A 57 26.65 11.21 -4.71
N GLY A 58 25.86 12.24 -4.64
CA GLY A 58 24.40 12.19 -4.80
C GLY A 58 23.66 12.68 -3.57
N TYR A 59 22.38 12.90 -3.74
CA TYR A 59 21.46 13.43 -2.74
C TYR A 59 20.37 12.43 -2.43
N VAL A 60 19.98 12.35 -1.16
CA VAL A 60 18.87 11.51 -0.68
C VAL A 60 17.98 12.35 0.24
N LEU A 61 16.68 12.11 0.16
CA LEU A 61 15.72 12.70 1.09
C LEU A 61 15.58 11.77 2.30
N ASP A 62 15.83 12.30 3.51
CA ASP A 62 15.67 11.52 4.75
C ASP A 62 14.21 11.09 4.97
N GLY A 63 14.04 9.90 5.55
CA GLY A 63 12.74 9.43 5.96
C GLY A 63 12.18 10.23 7.15
N GLY A 64 10.84 10.46 7.13
CA GLY A 64 10.15 11.16 8.22
C GLY A 64 9.89 12.65 7.98
N PHE A 65 10.20 13.15 6.79
CA PHE A 65 9.79 14.50 6.41
C PHE A 65 8.26 14.53 6.26
N ASP A 66 7.59 15.28 7.13
CA ASP A 66 6.18 15.61 7.00
C ASP A 66 5.96 16.22 5.62
N MET A 67 5.05 15.62 4.86
CA MET A 67 4.89 15.90 3.44
C MET A 67 4.74 17.39 3.18
N PRO A 68 5.60 17.99 2.30
CA PRO A 68 5.28 19.29 1.72
C PRO A 68 3.90 19.25 1.09
N PRO A 69 3.22 20.39 0.88
CA PRO A 69 1.90 20.39 0.27
C PRO A 69 1.88 19.48 -0.96
N LEU A 70 1.05 18.45 -0.91
CA LEU A 70 0.85 17.53 -2.03
C LEU A 70 0.26 18.37 -3.17
N MET A 71 1.09 18.74 -4.15
CA MET A 71 0.59 19.28 -5.41
C MET A 71 0.05 18.11 -6.22
N LEU A 72 -1.22 17.79 -6.00
CA LEU A 72 -1.91 16.74 -6.74
C LEU A 72 -2.47 17.32 -8.04
N THR A 73 -2.32 16.59 -9.12
CA THR A 73 -3.04 16.84 -10.38
C THR A 73 -4.49 16.39 -10.24
N ALA A 74 -5.34 16.82 -11.17
CA ALA A 74 -6.73 16.36 -11.24
C ALA A 74 -6.83 14.82 -11.26
N ASP A 75 -6.05 14.15 -12.12
CA ASP A 75 -6.04 12.70 -12.25
C ASP A 75 -5.57 11.99 -10.97
N GLU A 76 -4.60 12.57 -10.24
CA GLU A 76 -4.13 12.02 -8.98
C GLU A 76 -5.20 12.14 -7.88
N ILE A 77 -5.99 13.21 -7.87
CA ILE A 77 -7.14 13.37 -6.97
C ILE A 77 -8.22 12.34 -7.32
N GLU A 78 -8.58 12.19 -8.59
CA GLU A 78 -9.52 11.16 -9.05
C GLU A 78 -9.09 9.77 -8.60
N ALA A 79 -7.82 9.40 -8.79
CA ALA A 79 -7.29 8.12 -8.38
C ALA A 79 -7.38 7.91 -6.85
N VAL A 80 -7.07 8.95 -6.07
CA VAL A 80 -7.20 8.89 -4.61
C VAL A 80 -8.66 8.74 -4.19
N MET A 81 -9.57 9.50 -4.80
CA MET A 81 -11.00 9.44 -4.49
C MET A 81 -11.60 8.09 -4.80
N LEU A 82 -11.30 7.53 -5.98
CA LEU A 82 -11.74 6.19 -6.37
C LEU A 82 -11.20 5.12 -5.40
N GLY A 83 -9.92 5.20 -5.06
CA GLY A 83 -9.29 4.30 -4.09
C GLY A 83 -9.88 4.44 -2.68
N ALA A 84 -10.12 5.66 -2.22
CA ALA A 84 -10.72 5.92 -0.92
C ALA A 84 -12.16 5.39 -0.85
N GLN A 85 -12.98 5.64 -1.86
CA GLN A 85 -14.36 5.12 -1.95
C GLN A 85 -14.36 3.58 -1.92
N TRP A 86 -13.45 2.94 -2.67
CA TRP A 86 -13.32 1.50 -2.68
C TRP A 86 -12.95 0.95 -1.30
N VAL A 87 -12.02 1.60 -0.60
CA VAL A 87 -11.62 1.24 0.76
C VAL A 87 -12.76 1.49 1.75
N MET A 88 -13.47 2.61 1.66
CA MET A 88 -14.60 2.92 2.54
C MET A 88 -15.74 1.93 2.40
N SER A 89 -15.97 1.41 1.20
CA SER A 89 -17.03 0.43 0.95
C SER A 89 -16.65 -1.01 1.32
N ARG A 90 -15.37 -1.38 1.28
CA ARG A 90 -14.88 -2.77 1.46
C ARG A 90 -13.87 -2.95 2.57
N GLY A 91 -13.31 -1.87 3.06
CA GLY A 91 -12.33 -1.89 4.16
C GLY A 91 -12.97 -2.28 5.49
N ASP A 92 -12.14 -2.73 6.42
CA ASP A 92 -12.55 -2.82 7.82
C ASP A 92 -12.67 -1.42 8.45
N ALA A 93 -13.28 -1.33 9.62
CA ALA A 93 -13.57 -0.05 10.29
C ALA A 93 -12.33 0.86 10.46
N ALA A 94 -11.14 0.30 10.66
CA ALA A 94 -9.92 1.09 10.81
C ALA A 94 -9.46 1.68 9.45
N LEU A 95 -9.50 0.89 8.38
CA LEU A 95 -9.18 1.39 7.04
C LEU A 95 -10.22 2.36 6.51
N THR A 96 -11.51 2.11 6.79
CA THR A 96 -12.60 3.04 6.42
C THR A 96 -12.37 4.41 7.04
N ARG A 97 -12.08 4.47 8.35
CA ARG A 97 -11.73 5.74 9.02
C ARG A 97 -10.48 6.39 8.41
N ALA A 98 -9.42 5.60 8.21
CA ALA A 98 -8.19 6.13 7.62
C ALA A 98 -8.37 6.68 6.21
N ALA A 99 -9.24 6.08 5.39
CA ALA A 99 -9.59 6.60 4.07
C ALA A 99 -10.35 7.93 4.16
N GLY A 100 -11.32 8.04 5.08
CA GLY A 100 -12.03 9.30 5.35
C GLY A 100 -11.09 10.41 5.84
N ASP A 101 -10.18 10.09 6.78
CA ASP A 101 -9.16 11.02 7.27
C ASP A 101 -8.22 11.49 6.15
N LEU A 102 -7.85 10.59 5.24
CA LEU A 102 -7.03 10.94 4.07
C LEU A 102 -7.75 11.93 3.15
N VAL A 103 -9.01 11.65 2.82
CA VAL A 103 -9.84 12.56 1.99
C VAL A 103 -9.97 13.92 2.66
N ALA A 104 -10.26 13.97 3.96
CA ALA A 104 -10.36 15.22 4.71
C ALA A 104 -9.06 16.03 4.69
N LYS A 105 -7.89 15.36 4.88
CA LYS A 105 -6.58 16.01 4.81
C LYS A 105 -6.27 16.57 3.42
N ILE A 106 -6.61 15.85 2.36
CA ILE A 106 -6.45 16.33 0.99
C ILE A 106 -7.36 17.54 0.77
N GLY A 107 -8.62 17.46 1.18
CA GLY A 107 -9.59 18.57 1.06
C GLY A 107 -9.16 19.85 1.78
N ALA A 108 -8.39 19.74 2.87
CA ALA A 108 -7.87 20.88 3.60
C ALA A 108 -6.74 21.63 2.88
N VAL A 109 -6.00 20.97 1.98
CA VAL A 109 -4.80 21.55 1.33
C VAL A 109 -4.94 21.74 -0.18
N ILE A 110 -6.01 21.19 -0.77
CA ILE A 110 -6.23 21.24 -2.22
C ILE A 110 -6.64 22.67 -2.66
N PRO A 111 -6.09 23.16 -3.79
CA PRO A 111 -6.50 24.43 -4.38
C PRO A 111 -8.02 24.45 -4.71
N GLU A 112 -8.63 25.63 -4.61
CA GLU A 112 -10.08 25.77 -4.75
C GLU A 112 -10.61 25.30 -6.12
N HIS A 113 -9.87 25.52 -7.19
CA HIS A 113 -10.25 25.10 -8.55
C HIS A 113 -10.27 23.56 -8.73
N LEU A 114 -9.67 22.77 -7.84
CA LEU A 114 -9.69 21.31 -7.85
C LEU A 114 -10.71 20.71 -6.85
N ARG A 115 -11.33 21.53 -5.99
CA ARG A 115 -12.35 21.07 -5.03
C ARG A 115 -13.57 20.37 -5.68
N PRO A 116 -14.05 20.79 -6.85
CA PRO A 116 -15.14 20.08 -7.51
C PRO A 116 -14.83 18.60 -7.77
N ILE A 117 -13.60 18.25 -8.11
CA ILE A 117 -13.16 16.86 -8.35
C ILE A 117 -13.24 16.03 -7.06
N LEU A 118 -12.95 16.64 -5.91
CA LEU A 118 -13.06 15.98 -4.61
C LEU A 118 -14.53 15.72 -4.23
N LEU A 119 -15.43 16.66 -4.53
CA LEU A 119 -16.85 16.59 -4.16
C LEU A 119 -17.64 15.70 -5.11
N GLU A 120 -17.33 15.77 -6.39
CA GLU A 120 -18.03 15.06 -7.48
C GLU A 120 -17.01 14.38 -8.41
N PRO A 121 -16.30 13.34 -7.92
CA PRO A 121 -15.33 12.63 -8.76
C PRO A 121 -16.07 11.95 -9.93
N ALA A 122 -15.44 11.96 -11.12
CA ALA A 122 -16.00 11.32 -12.31
C ALA A 122 -16.05 9.79 -12.18
N GLY A 123 -15.11 9.22 -11.43
CA GLY A 123 -15.06 7.79 -11.12
C GLY A 123 -15.79 7.44 -9.82
N ALA A 124 -16.54 6.34 -9.82
CA ALA A 124 -17.19 5.81 -8.62
C ALA A 124 -16.83 4.36 -8.36
N ALA A 125 -16.55 4.03 -7.10
CA ALA A 125 -16.42 2.64 -6.70
C ALA A 125 -17.80 1.98 -6.62
N PRO A 126 -17.97 0.72 -7.07
CA PRO A 126 -19.22 0.01 -6.87
C PRO A 126 -19.58 -0.05 -5.38
N PRO A 127 -20.87 0.05 -5.00
CA PRO A 127 -21.28 -0.09 -3.61
C PRO A 127 -20.87 -1.45 -3.04
N ALA A 128 -20.70 -1.51 -1.73
CA ALA A 128 -20.49 -2.79 -1.05
C ALA A 128 -21.72 -3.67 -1.22
N LEU A 129 -21.51 -4.98 -1.41
CA LEU A 129 -22.63 -5.91 -1.44
C LEU A 129 -23.25 -6.05 -0.05
N PRO A 130 -24.61 -6.13 0.06
CA PRO A 130 -25.31 -6.18 1.34
C PRO A 130 -24.86 -7.33 2.26
N ASP A 131 -24.45 -8.45 1.67
CA ASP A 131 -24.02 -9.67 2.38
C ASP A 131 -22.50 -9.76 2.57
N ALA A 132 -21.78 -8.61 2.60
CA ALA A 132 -20.36 -8.65 2.91
C ALA A 132 -20.14 -9.24 4.29
N ALA A 133 -19.42 -10.35 4.36
CA ALA A 133 -19.18 -11.10 5.60
C ALA A 133 -18.52 -10.20 6.65
N HIS A 134 -19.04 -10.25 7.87
CA HIS A 134 -18.43 -9.56 9.00
C HIS A 134 -17.20 -10.33 9.47
N ASP A 135 -16.09 -9.62 9.62
CA ASP A 135 -14.89 -10.23 10.19
C ASP A 135 -15.10 -10.48 11.68
N VAL A 136 -14.91 -11.69 12.11
CA VAL A 136 -14.78 -12.03 13.53
C VAL A 136 -13.42 -11.55 14.05
N ILE A 137 -12.38 -11.67 13.20
CA ILE A 137 -10.99 -11.32 13.55
C ILE A 137 -10.72 -9.81 13.37
N ASP A 138 -10.00 -9.22 14.33
CA ASP A 138 -9.54 -7.83 14.24
C ASP A 138 -8.52 -7.64 13.11
N MET A 139 -8.95 -7.08 12.00
CA MET A 139 -8.14 -6.86 10.81
C MET A 139 -7.02 -5.83 11.01
N ALA A 140 -7.18 -4.87 11.93
CA ALA A 140 -6.11 -3.93 12.26
C ALA A 140 -4.96 -4.65 12.99
N ARG A 141 -5.29 -5.57 13.89
CA ARG A 141 -4.30 -6.44 14.56
C ARG A 141 -3.68 -7.44 13.60
N VAL A 142 -4.42 -7.98 12.63
CA VAL A 142 -3.86 -8.84 11.55
C VAL A 142 -2.80 -8.06 10.76
N ARG A 143 -3.08 -6.83 10.35
CA ARG A 143 -2.09 -5.98 9.66
C ARG A 143 -0.88 -5.68 10.53
N THR A 144 -1.08 -5.51 11.84
CA THR A 144 0.02 -5.35 12.79
C THR A 144 0.87 -6.62 12.88
N ALA A 145 0.25 -7.80 13.01
CA ALA A 145 0.94 -9.09 13.01
C ALA A 145 1.74 -9.30 11.70
N ILE A 146 1.18 -8.92 10.55
CA ILE A 146 1.91 -8.94 9.27
C ILE A 146 3.17 -8.05 9.30
N ARG A 147 3.08 -6.84 9.86
CA ARG A 147 4.23 -5.92 9.96
C ARG A 147 5.29 -6.39 10.93
N SER A 148 4.87 -6.96 12.06
CA SER A 148 5.75 -7.45 13.13
C SER A 148 6.16 -8.93 12.98
N GLN A 149 5.73 -9.60 11.91
CA GLN A 149 5.97 -11.04 11.68
C GLN A 149 5.40 -11.92 12.81
N GLY A 150 4.32 -11.49 13.45
CA GLY A 150 3.62 -12.25 14.50
C GLY A 150 2.85 -13.43 13.93
N LYS A 151 2.80 -14.53 14.68
CA LYS A 151 1.98 -15.70 14.36
C LYS A 151 0.55 -15.53 14.87
N ILE A 152 -0.39 -16.17 14.19
CA ILE A 152 -1.80 -16.20 14.62
C ILE A 152 -2.24 -17.66 14.74
N ARG A 153 -2.90 -18.02 15.83
CA ARG A 153 -3.65 -19.26 15.94
C ARG A 153 -5.08 -19.01 15.49
N LEU A 154 -5.59 -19.84 14.59
CA LEU A 154 -6.94 -19.75 14.04
C LEU A 154 -7.67 -21.05 14.27
N THR A 155 -8.90 -20.99 14.78
CA THR A 155 -9.88 -22.06 14.63
C THR A 155 -10.63 -21.79 13.35
N TYR A 156 -10.47 -22.68 12.37
CA TYR A 156 -10.92 -22.46 11.00
C TYR A 156 -11.85 -23.57 10.52
N CYS A 157 -13.02 -23.18 10.02
CA CYS A 157 -14.00 -24.06 9.42
C CYS A 157 -13.82 -24.10 7.90
N ASP A 158 -13.52 -25.24 7.33
CA ASP A 158 -13.33 -25.39 5.89
C ASP A 158 -14.67 -25.45 5.13
N GLU A 159 -14.61 -25.61 3.79
CA GLU A 159 -15.79 -25.69 2.93
C GLU A 159 -16.70 -26.89 3.22
N LYS A 160 -16.14 -27.92 3.83
CA LYS A 160 -16.85 -29.14 4.20
C LYS A 160 -17.42 -29.10 5.62
N GLY A 161 -17.28 -27.95 6.31
CA GLY A 161 -17.71 -27.80 7.69
C GLY A 161 -16.74 -28.39 8.73
N SER A 162 -15.56 -28.84 8.31
CA SER A 162 -14.57 -29.42 9.23
C SER A 162 -13.79 -28.32 9.94
N GLU A 163 -13.84 -28.34 11.28
CA GLU A 163 -13.12 -27.40 12.13
C GLU A 163 -11.71 -27.89 12.43
N THR A 164 -10.75 -27.00 12.32
CA THR A 164 -9.33 -27.30 12.56
C THR A 164 -8.61 -26.11 13.16
N VAL A 165 -7.68 -26.38 14.08
CA VAL A 165 -6.78 -25.36 14.64
C VAL A 165 -5.54 -25.23 13.77
N ARG A 166 -5.19 -23.98 13.42
CA ARG A 166 -4.07 -23.64 12.53
C ARG A 166 -3.18 -22.59 13.17
N ILE A 167 -1.88 -22.81 13.15
CA ILE A 167 -0.91 -21.74 13.37
C ILE A 167 -0.46 -21.23 12.01
N VAL A 168 -0.60 -19.92 11.80
CA VAL A 168 -0.35 -19.28 10.51
C VAL A 168 0.59 -18.08 10.64
N TRP A 169 1.37 -17.83 9.60
CA TRP A 169 2.27 -16.69 9.44
C TRP A 169 1.64 -15.74 8.42
N PRO A 170 0.91 -14.73 8.85
CA PRO A 170 0.22 -13.85 7.91
C PRO A 170 1.22 -12.99 7.13
N ILE A 171 1.06 -12.92 5.81
CA ILE A 171 1.93 -12.16 4.92
C ILE A 171 1.22 -11.04 4.16
N ALA A 172 -0.08 -11.20 3.91
CA ALA A 172 -0.91 -10.22 3.24
C ALA A 172 -2.39 -10.38 3.62
N VAL A 173 -3.17 -9.34 3.39
CA VAL A 173 -4.64 -9.38 3.36
C VAL A 173 -5.08 -9.07 1.94
N SER A 174 -6.01 -9.83 1.42
CA SER A 174 -6.67 -9.60 0.14
C SER A 174 -8.14 -9.26 0.36
N TYR A 175 -8.61 -8.20 -0.29
CA TYR A 175 -9.98 -7.71 -0.20
C TYR A 175 -10.71 -8.07 -1.48
N TRP A 176 -11.74 -8.90 -1.36
CA TRP A 176 -12.63 -9.30 -2.44
C TRP A 176 -14.00 -8.67 -2.22
N GLU A 177 -14.85 -8.73 -3.22
CA GLU A 177 -16.17 -8.09 -3.14
C GLU A 177 -16.99 -8.54 -1.93
N ARG A 178 -16.95 -9.82 -1.58
CA ARG A 178 -17.76 -10.40 -0.50
C ARG A 178 -16.99 -10.85 0.71
N VAL A 179 -15.68 -11.10 0.57
CA VAL A 179 -14.88 -11.69 1.65
C VAL A 179 -13.50 -11.08 1.72
N ARG A 180 -12.90 -11.12 2.88
CA ARG A 180 -11.49 -10.84 3.09
C ARG A 180 -10.73 -12.14 3.28
N LEU A 181 -9.53 -12.18 2.73
CA LEU A 181 -8.66 -13.35 2.81
C LEU A 181 -7.37 -12.96 3.54
N ILE A 182 -7.01 -13.74 4.55
CA ILE A 182 -5.66 -13.68 5.12
C ILE A 182 -4.79 -14.65 4.34
N VAL A 183 -3.83 -14.12 3.61
CA VAL A 183 -2.80 -14.92 2.95
C VAL A 183 -1.72 -15.24 3.97
N ALA A 184 -1.47 -16.52 4.20
CA ALA A 184 -0.53 -16.94 5.22
C ALA A 184 0.17 -18.27 4.87
N TRP A 185 1.38 -18.45 5.38
CA TRP A 185 2.00 -19.77 5.48
C TRP A 185 1.35 -20.54 6.62
N CYS A 186 0.87 -21.74 6.36
CA CYS A 186 0.21 -22.60 7.33
C CYS A 186 1.20 -23.66 7.85
N GLU A 187 1.50 -23.65 9.15
CA GLU A 187 2.42 -24.62 9.75
C GLU A 187 1.92 -26.06 9.61
N LEU A 188 0.61 -26.29 9.76
CA LEU A 188 0.05 -27.63 9.63
C LEU A 188 0.14 -28.19 8.21
N ARG A 189 -0.02 -27.34 7.19
CA ARG A 189 -0.02 -27.74 5.78
C ARG A 189 1.32 -27.51 5.08
N GLN A 190 2.28 -26.92 5.77
CA GLN A 190 3.62 -26.60 5.24
C GLN A 190 3.55 -25.94 3.86
N GLY A 191 2.66 -24.92 3.72
CA GLY A 191 2.44 -24.22 2.46
C GLY A 191 1.53 -23.00 2.62
N PHE A 192 1.48 -22.17 1.56
CA PHE A 192 0.59 -21.02 1.53
C PHE A 192 -0.88 -21.42 1.44
N ARG A 193 -1.71 -20.71 2.20
CA ARG A 193 -3.16 -20.85 2.21
C ARG A 193 -3.82 -19.49 2.31
N HIS A 194 -5.05 -19.43 1.79
CA HIS A 194 -5.93 -18.28 1.89
C HIS A 194 -7.04 -18.61 2.90
N PHE A 195 -7.05 -17.88 4.00
CA PHE A 195 -8.05 -18.07 5.05
C PHE A 195 -9.12 -16.99 4.90
N ARG A 196 -10.35 -17.40 4.59
CA ARG A 196 -11.51 -16.52 4.55
C ARG A 196 -11.82 -16.07 5.98
N THR A 197 -11.97 -14.77 6.18
CA THR A 197 -12.18 -14.21 7.53
C THR A 197 -13.52 -14.59 8.13
N ASP A 198 -14.53 -14.79 7.31
CA ASP A 198 -15.88 -15.24 7.69
C ASP A 198 -15.94 -16.72 8.12
N ARG A 199 -14.88 -17.50 7.91
CA ARG A 199 -14.77 -18.90 8.34
C ARG A 199 -13.89 -19.09 9.56
N ILE A 200 -13.46 -17.99 10.19
CA ILE A 200 -12.67 -18.03 11.41
C ILE A 200 -13.63 -17.99 12.61
N GLY A 201 -13.73 -19.09 13.34
CA GLY A 201 -14.57 -19.18 14.55
C GLY A 201 -13.91 -18.54 15.78
N ALA A 202 -12.61 -18.76 15.96
CA ALA A 202 -11.82 -18.17 17.03
C ALA A 202 -10.39 -17.86 16.57
N TYR A 203 -9.73 -16.93 17.26
CA TYR A 203 -8.36 -16.55 16.94
C TYR A 203 -7.60 -16.07 18.16
N GLU A 204 -6.27 -16.18 18.08
CA GLU A 204 -5.34 -15.69 19.09
C GLU A 204 -4.09 -15.15 18.42
N PHE A 205 -3.70 -13.92 18.73
CA PHE A 205 -2.41 -13.35 18.30
C PHE A 205 -1.32 -13.84 19.25
N LEU A 206 -0.40 -14.64 18.74
CA LEU A 206 0.67 -15.23 19.56
C LEU A 206 1.80 -14.23 19.78
N GLU A 207 2.49 -14.34 20.90
CA GLU A 207 3.71 -13.55 21.16
C GLU A 207 4.87 -13.99 20.27
N SER A 208 4.84 -15.24 19.81
CA SER A 208 5.86 -15.80 18.93
C SER A 208 5.84 -15.17 17.54
N ARG A 209 7.04 -15.02 16.98
CA ARG A 209 7.24 -14.48 15.62
C ARG A 209 7.83 -15.55 14.72
N TYR A 210 7.54 -15.44 13.42
CA TYR A 210 8.24 -16.25 12.42
C TYR A 210 9.51 -15.55 11.96
N THR A 211 10.57 -16.34 11.71
CA THR A 211 11.91 -15.83 11.40
C THR A 211 12.13 -15.57 9.91
N ALA A 212 11.34 -16.24 9.04
CA ALA A 212 11.46 -16.06 7.61
C ALA A 212 11.11 -14.61 7.19
N PRO A 213 11.96 -13.90 6.42
CA PRO A 213 11.67 -12.54 5.99
C PRO A 213 10.35 -12.48 5.20
N ARG A 214 9.43 -11.59 5.63
CA ARG A 214 8.13 -11.43 4.98
C ARG A 214 8.23 -11.19 3.47
N ALA A 215 9.21 -10.39 3.04
CA ALA A 215 9.43 -10.11 1.62
C ALA A 215 9.71 -11.39 0.82
N ARG A 216 10.51 -12.31 1.38
CA ARG A 216 10.81 -13.61 0.77
C ARG A 216 9.55 -14.48 0.67
N LEU A 217 8.78 -14.59 1.75
CA LEU A 217 7.52 -15.35 1.75
C LEU A 217 6.52 -14.78 0.75
N LYS A 218 6.41 -13.45 0.67
CA LYS A 218 5.52 -12.79 -0.29
C LYS A 218 5.95 -13.06 -1.73
N ALA A 219 7.24 -12.97 -2.04
CA ALA A 219 7.76 -13.27 -3.38
C ALA A 219 7.53 -14.75 -3.76
N GLN A 220 7.74 -15.67 -2.83
CA GLN A 220 7.47 -17.09 -3.04
C GLN A 220 5.98 -17.34 -3.31
N TRP A 221 5.09 -16.79 -2.49
CA TRP A 221 3.65 -16.89 -2.70
C TRP A 221 3.20 -16.34 -4.05
N GLN A 222 3.73 -15.17 -4.46
CA GLN A 222 3.42 -14.57 -5.76
C GLN A 222 3.85 -15.49 -6.92
N LYS A 223 5.04 -16.10 -6.81
CA LYS A 223 5.54 -17.06 -7.81
C LYS A 223 4.63 -18.29 -7.91
N GLU A 224 4.20 -18.86 -6.78
CA GLU A 224 3.30 -19.99 -6.74
C GLU A 224 1.92 -19.65 -7.33
N LEU A 225 1.41 -18.44 -7.04
CA LEU A 225 0.13 -17.95 -7.57
C LEU A 225 0.17 -17.81 -9.10
N LEU A 226 1.24 -17.22 -9.65
CA LEU A 226 1.43 -17.10 -11.11
C LEU A 226 1.54 -18.46 -11.79
N ALA A 227 2.26 -19.41 -11.19
CA ALA A 227 2.38 -20.76 -11.72
C ALA A 227 1.01 -21.49 -11.77
N GLN A 228 0.16 -21.30 -10.77
CA GLN A 228 -1.20 -21.87 -10.75
C GLN A 228 -2.11 -21.26 -11.81
N GLN A 229 -2.01 -19.94 -12.06
CA GLN A 229 -2.78 -19.27 -13.12
C GLN A 229 -2.39 -19.74 -14.52
N THR A 230 -1.10 -19.98 -14.77
CA THR A 230 -0.60 -20.47 -16.05
C THR A 230 -1.10 -21.89 -16.34
N VAL A 231 -1.19 -22.75 -15.32
CA VAL A 231 -1.75 -24.11 -15.46
C VAL A 231 -3.28 -24.09 -15.64
N GLY A 232 -3.99 -23.16 -14.99
CA GLY A 232 -5.46 -23.04 -15.13
C GLY A 232 -5.93 -22.48 -16.46
N GLN A 233 -5.14 -21.65 -17.14
CA GLN A 233 -5.47 -21.14 -18.48
C GLN A 233 -5.25 -22.16 -19.60
N GLY A 234 -4.46 -23.20 -19.37
CA GLY A 234 -4.25 -24.29 -20.35
C GLY A 234 -5.44 -25.26 -20.52
N VAL A 235 -6.48 -25.18 -19.68
CA VAL A 235 -7.63 -26.09 -19.69
C VAL A 235 -8.90 -25.48 -20.34
N HIS A 236 -8.93 -24.17 -20.62
CA HIS A 236 -10.08 -23.48 -21.21
C HIS A 236 -9.90 -23.06 -22.67
N GLY A 237 -8.98 -23.68 -23.40
CA GLY A 237 -8.66 -23.42 -24.80
C GLY A 237 -9.31 -24.35 -25.81
N HIS A 238 -10.42 -25.02 -25.49
CA HIS A 238 -11.25 -25.75 -26.49
C HIS A 238 -12.69 -25.86 -25.96
N LEU A 239 -13.51 -24.89 -26.30
CA LEU A 239 -14.93 -25.06 -26.64
C LEU A 239 -15.40 -23.83 -27.41
#